data_c9844e2f270336508c98cc21cc3bcf10
#
_entry.id   c9844e2f270336508c98cc21cc3bcf10
#
_cell.length_a   1.000
_cell.length_b   1.000
_cell.length_c   1.000
_cell.angle_alpha   90.00
_cell.angle_beta   90.00
_cell.angle_gamma   90.00
#
_symmetry.space_group_name_H-M   'P 1'
#
loop_
_entity.id
_entity.type
_entity.pdbx_description
1 polymer ?
#
loop_
_entity_poly.entity_id
_entity_poly.type
_entity_poly.pdbx_seq_one_letter_code
_entity_poly.pdbx_strand_id
1 'polypeptide(L)'
;MADPVATGKPSSALRRVLIPLALAQFICSFAGSNMNVMITDMSEDLDTTVQGIQTAITIFLLVMAALMIPAGKLTDRYGRKRLFLLGLIVYGIGALMSAVSPGLGVLILGNSILEGVGTALLIPPVYILTTLLFTEVTSRARAFGAIMAMGGVGAAAGPLIGGLIATALSWRWAFVFQALIIALIVLLSRHIEDPLPPEPGRPFDTLGAVLSAIGLVLLVMGILAADDNGWLLLGLLAAGALVLVWFFVHVRAMERTGKEPLLSTSLFRNKTSNLGLVTQNAQWLVLMGVSFVVAAYLQVVRGYNAIETGVIFTAATVGVLLTSFGAERFAKRREQRSLIIAGFVVTIVGIGIFLVMVSRNPSVWAFAPGLFLIGLGIGLMLTPSVNVVQSAFGEDQQGEISGLSRSVSNLGSSLGTAIAGTILVAGLTTHAYGLAMAVLAGIGVLGLVAAALLPRTPAPAPPARPPVPEPRAGGRRKKRTGEPTATA
;
A
#
# COMPACT_ATOMS: atom_id res chain seq x y z
N MET A 1 -23.17 -11.03 -40.38
CA MET A 1 -22.25 -12.02 -39.82
C MET A 1 -21.39 -11.29 -38.83
N ALA A 2 -21.67 -11.43 -37.53
CA ALA A 2 -20.90 -10.80 -36.46
C ALA A 2 -19.75 -11.74 -36.14
N ASP A 3 -18.52 -11.25 -36.19
CA ASP A 3 -17.32 -11.98 -35.80
C ASP A 3 -17.41 -12.38 -34.31
N PRO A 4 -17.01 -13.59 -33.95
CA PRO A 4 -17.01 -14.01 -32.55
C PRO A 4 -15.93 -13.24 -31.77
N VAL A 5 -16.37 -12.56 -30.70
CA VAL A 5 -15.51 -11.93 -29.70
C VAL A 5 -14.42 -12.91 -29.29
N ALA A 6 -13.21 -12.68 -29.77
CA ALA A 6 -12.04 -13.46 -29.39
C ALA A 6 -11.82 -13.34 -27.88
N THR A 7 -12.10 -14.40 -27.15
CA THR A 7 -11.69 -14.58 -25.75
C THR A 7 -10.17 -14.78 -25.68
N GLY A 8 -9.41 -13.77 -26.04
CA GLY A 8 -7.96 -13.80 -26.10
C GLY A 8 -7.34 -13.99 -24.71
N LYS A 9 -6.74 -15.18 -24.48
CA LYS A 9 -5.71 -15.35 -23.44
C LYS A 9 -4.62 -14.29 -23.72
N PRO A 10 -4.11 -13.57 -22.71
CA PRO A 10 -3.02 -12.62 -22.92
C PRO A 10 -1.89 -13.31 -23.67
N SER A 11 -1.32 -12.62 -24.67
CA SER A 11 -0.22 -13.16 -25.46
C SER A 11 0.93 -13.59 -24.53
N SER A 12 1.71 -14.59 -24.96
CA SER A 12 2.83 -15.11 -24.14
C SER A 12 3.81 -14.00 -23.72
N ALA A 13 3.95 -12.94 -24.51
CA ALA A 13 4.73 -11.76 -24.21
C ALA A 13 4.16 -10.96 -23.00
N LEU A 14 2.84 -10.70 -22.99
CA LEU A 14 2.19 -10.00 -21.89
C LEU A 14 2.26 -10.77 -20.57
N ARG A 15 2.19 -12.11 -20.62
CA ARG A 15 2.40 -12.96 -19.42
C ARG A 15 3.81 -12.83 -18.86
N ARG A 16 4.85 -12.75 -19.70
CA ARG A 16 6.24 -12.58 -19.28
C ARG A 16 6.47 -11.26 -18.54
N VAL A 17 5.71 -10.22 -18.84
CA VAL A 17 5.77 -8.93 -18.14
C VAL A 17 4.94 -8.96 -16.87
N LEU A 18 3.76 -9.58 -16.88
CA LEU A 18 2.85 -9.61 -15.72
C LEU A 18 3.44 -10.36 -14.52
N ILE A 19 4.18 -11.46 -14.76
CA ILE A 19 4.75 -12.28 -13.70
C ILE A 19 5.69 -11.48 -12.77
N PRO A 20 6.74 -10.78 -13.27
CA PRO A 20 7.62 -10.02 -12.38
C PRO A 20 6.89 -8.89 -11.66
N LEU A 21 5.90 -8.22 -12.29
CA LEU A 21 5.11 -7.18 -11.64
C LEU A 21 4.24 -7.74 -10.51
N ALA A 22 3.63 -8.91 -10.72
CA ALA A 22 2.82 -9.59 -9.73
C ALA A 22 3.67 -10.13 -8.56
N LEU A 23 4.86 -10.68 -8.84
CA LEU A 23 5.80 -11.10 -7.81
C LEU A 23 6.35 -9.92 -7.00
N ALA A 24 6.57 -8.76 -7.63
CA ALA A 24 6.96 -7.54 -6.93
C ALA A 24 5.87 -7.11 -5.93
N GLN A 25 4.61 -7.16 -6.31
CA GLN A 25 3.50 -6.88 -5.39
C GLN A 25 3.42 -7.92 -4.26
N PHE A 26 3.65 -9.21 -4.58
CA PHE A 26 3.70 -10.28 -3.59
C PHE A 26 4.76 -10.00 -2.53
N ILE A 27 6.01 -9.76 -2.94
CA ILE A 27 7.12 -9.62 -1.98
C ILE A 27 6.97 -8.38 -1.09
N CYS A 28 6.48 -7.26 -1.63
CA CYS A 28 6.20 -6.06 -0.85
C CYS A 28 5.11 -6.29 0.21
N SER A 29 4.07 -7.04 -0.13
CA SER A 29 3.00 -7.38 0.83
C SER A 29 3.44 -8.42 1.85
N PHE A 30 4.27 -9.38 1.43
CA PHE A 30 4.91 -10.36 2.30
C PHE A 30 5.78 -9.68 3.36
N ALA A 31 6.66 -8.76 2.97
CA ALA A 31 7.52 -8.02 3.89
C ALA A 31 6.74 -7.23 4.94
N GLY A 32 5.61 -6.64 4.57
CA GLY A 32 4.76 -5.90 5.49
C GLY A 32 4.06 -6.75 6.55
N SER A 33 4.06 -8.08 6.42
CA SER A 33 3.30 -8.97 7.30
C SER A 33 4.14 -10.06 8.00
N ASN A 34 5.25 -10.50 7.41
CA ASN A 34 6.04 -11.61 7.93
C ASN A 34 6.74 -11.31 9.26
N MET A 35 7.19 -10.07 9.49
CA MET A 35 7.88 -9.71 10.73
C MET A 35 7.01 -9.87 11.97
N ASN A 36 5.69 -9.68 11.85
CA ASN A 36 4.77 -9.76 12.99
C ASN A 36 4.82 -11.13 13.72
N VAL A 37 5.10 -12.22 13.00
CA VAL A 37 5.13 -13.56 13.59
C VAL A 37 6.52 -13.95 14.14
N MET A 38 7.52 -13.09 13.93
CA MET A 38 8.91 -13.33 14.37
C MET A 38 9.35 -12.33 15.45
N ILE A 39 8.40 -11.61 16.07
CA ILE A 39 8.70 -10.50 17.00
C ILE A 39 9.56 -10.99 18.16
N THR A 40 9.19 -12.10 18.81
CA THR A 40 9.91 -12.66 19.95
C THR A 40 11.29 -13.16 19.54
N ASP A 41 11.38 -13.99 18.49
CA ASP A 41 12.65 -14.53 17.99
C ASP A 41 13.64 -13.42 17.64
N MET A 42 13.13 -12.34 17.01
CA MET A 42 13.95 -11.19 16.65
C MET A 42 14.36 -10.36 17.85
N SER A 43 13.45 -10.16 18.83
CA SER A 43 13.75 -9.36 20.01
C SER A 43 14.79 -10.04 20.92
N GLU A 44 14.72 -11.35 21.06
CA GLU A 44 15.69 -12.14 21.84
C GLU A 44 17.06 -12.18 21.15
N ASP A 45 17.10 -12.46 19.84
CA ASP A 45 18.36 -12.65 19.12
C ASP A 45 19.10 -11.33 18.83
N LEU A 46 18.40 -10.19 18.78
CA LEU A 46 18.97 -8.85 18.59
C LEU A 46 19.18 -8.09 19.93
N ASP A 47 18.96 -8.75 21.06
CA ASP A 47 19.06 -8.16 22.42
C ASP A 47 18.27 -6.83 22.51
N THR A 48 16.99 -6.89 22.10
CA THR A 48 16.10 -5.73 22.05
C THR A 48 14.72 -6.06 22.62
N THR A 49 13.80 -5.12 22.58
CA THR A 49 12.44 -5.28 23.09
C THR A 49 11.45 -5.52 21.95
N VAL A 50 10.27 -6.07 22.27
CA VAL A 50 9.11 -6.14 21.37
C VAL A 50 8.80 -4.78 20.77
N GLN A 51 8.92 -3.71 21.55
CA GLN A 51 8.75 -2.32 21.09
C GLN A 51 9.82 -1.90 20.09
N GLY A 52 11.09 -2.34 20.26
CA GLY A 52 12.14 -2.10 19.26
C GLY A 52 11.80 -2.69 17.91
N ILE A 53 11.29 -3.94 17.88
CA ILE A 53 10.84 -4.58 16.64
C ILE A 53 9.60 -3.89 16.07
N GLN A 54 8.63 -3.52 16.92
CA GLN A 54 7.46 -2.73 16.50
C GLN A 54 7.87 -1.40 15.86
N THR A 55 8.87 -0.72 16.43
CA THR A 55 9.41 0.53 15.86
C THR A 55 10.01 0.29 14.47
N ALA A 56 10.76 -0.81 14.28
CA ALA A 56 11.29 -1.16 12.97
C ALA A 56 10.17 -1.38 11.93
N ILE A 57 9.11 -2.13 12.28
CA ILE A 57 7.94 -2.34 11.41
C ILE A 57 7.25 -1.01 11.09
N THR A 58 7.06 -0.15 12.09
CA THR A 58 6.42 1.15 11.93
C THR A 58 7.20 2.06 11.00
N ILE A 59 8.53 2.14 11.17
CA ILE A 59 9.40 2.94 10.30
C ILE A 59 9.39 2.43 8.86
N PHE A 60 9.38 1.10 8.64
CA PHE A 60 9.26 0.53 7.30
C PHE A 60 8.00 1.03 6.57
N LEU A 61 6.84 0.92 7.21
CA LEU A 61 5.57 1.37 6.66
C LEU A 61 5.52 2.88 6.47
N LEU A 62 6.14 3.64 7.38
CA LEU A 62 6.26 5.10 7.31
C LEU A 62 7.13 5.55 6.13
N VAL A 63 8.28 4.93 5.92
CA VAL A 63 9.17 5.22 4.79
C VAL A 63 8.44 4.97 3.47
N MET A 64 7.71 3.86 3.39
CA MET A 64 6.85 3.59 2.23
C MET A 64 5.81 4.69 2.03
N ALA A 65 5.10 5.10 3.09
CA ALA A 65 4.07 6.14 3.02
C ALA A 65 4.66 7.48 2.54
N ALA A 66 5.80 7.87 3.10
CA ALA A 66 6.45 9.16 2.83
C ALA A 66 7.01 9.26 1.40
N LEU A 67 7.56 8.15 0.88
CA LEU A 67 8.26 8.15 -0.40
C LEU A 67 7.42 7.68 -1.59
N MET A 68 6.24 7.11 -1.37
CA MET A 68 5.43 6.54 -2.46
C MET A 68 5.02 7.59 -3.51
N ILE A 69 4.62 8.78 -3.09
CA ILE A 69 4.22 9.87 -3.99
C ILE A 69 5.44 10.45 -4.74
N PRO A 70 6.54 10.85 -4.05
CA PRO A 70 7.77 11.26 -4.72
C PRO A 70 8.30 10.22 -5.72
N ALA A 71 8.31 8.94 -5.35
CA ALA A 71 8.76 7.86 -6.20
C ALA A 71 7.91 7.70 -7.48
N GLY A 72 6.60 7.93 -7.38
CA GLY A 72 5.70 7.96 -8.55
C GLY A 72 6.13 9.02 -9.57
N LYS A 73 6.39 10.25 -9.12
CA LYS A 73 6.88 11.34 -9.98
C LYS A 73 8.29 11.07 -10.55
N LEU A 74 9.18 10.48 -9.75
CA LEU A 74 10.51 10.07 -10.22
C LEU A 74 10.44 9.00 -11.31
N THR A 75 9.40 8.15 -11.27
CA THR A 75 9.18 7.11 -12.28
C THR A 75 8.98 7.69 -13.68
N ASP A 76 8.26 8.78 -13.83
CA ASP A 76 8.07 9.46 -15.11
C ASP A 76 9.36 10.14 -15.59
N ARG A 77 10.13 10.72 -14.67
CA ARG A 77 11.36 11.46 -14.97
C ARG A 77 12.52 10.55 -15.43
N TYR A 78 12.73 9.43 -14.73
CA TYR A 78 13.91 8.56 -14.93
C TYR A 78 13.61 7.27 -15.69
N GLY A 79 12.33 6.98 -15.96
CA GLY A 79 11.86 5.79 -16.64
C GLY A 79 11.41 4.69 -15.69
N ARG A 80 10.34 4.02 -16.09
CA ARG A 80 9.60 3.06 -15.25
C ARG A 80 10.41 1.80 -14.97
N LYS A 81 11.02 1.23 -16.01
CA LYS A 81 11.89 0.05 -15.86
C LYS A 81 13.12 0.34 -14.98
N ARG A 82 13.74 1.52 -15.15
CA ARG A 82 14.93 1.88 -14.39
C ARG A 82 14.62 2.02 -12.91
N LEU A 83 13.53 2.72 -12.55
CA LEU A 83 13.12 2.87 -11.15
C LEU A 83 12.68 1.54 -10.55
N PHE A 84 11.98 0.69 -11.33
CA PHE A 84 11.62 -0.66 -10.92
C PHE A 84 12.85 -1.49 -10.55
N LEU A 85 13.87 -1.53 -11.42
CA LEU A 85 15.11 -2.27 -11.17
C LEU A 85 15.91 -1.67 -10.01
N LEU A 86 15.99 -0.33 -9.92
CA LEU A 86 16.65 0.34 -8.80
C LEU A 86 15.97 -0.01 -7.47
N GLY A 87 14.64 0.03 -7.44
CA GLY A 87 13.85 -0.37 -6.27
C GLY A 87 14.13 -1.81 -5.86
N LEU A 88 14.20 -2.75 -6.82
CA LEU A 88 14.56 -4.15 -6.54
C LEU A 88 15.98 -4.28 -5.98
N ILE A 89 16.96 -3.56 -6.52
CA ILE A 89 18.34 -3.60 -6.03
C ILE A 89 18.43 -3.06 -4.61
N VAL A 90 17.84 -1.88 -4.35
CA VAL A 90 17.86 -1.26 -3.02
C VAL A 90 17.14 -2.15 -2.01
N TYR A 91 16.00 -2.70 -2.37
CA TYR A 91 15.27 -3.69 -1.55
C TYR A 91 16.13 -4.91 -1.26
N GLY A 92 16.73 -5.53 -2.28
CA GLY A 92 17.56 -6.72 -2.13
C GLY A 92 18.78 -6.50 -1.21
N ILE A 93 19.44 -5.34 -1.33
CA ILE A 93 20.52 -4.94 -0.40
C ILE A 93 19.97 -4.83 1.02
N GLY A 94 18.82 -4.19 1.21
CA GLY A 94 18.15 -4.08 2.50
C GLY A 94 17.85 -5.44 3.12
N ALA A 95 17.27 -6.37 2.35
CA ALA A 95 16.96 -7.72 2.79
C ALA A 95 18.23 -8.51 3.20
N LEU A 96 19.30 -8.45 2.40
CA LEU A 96 20.56 -9.10 2.76
C LEU A 96 21.18 -8.49 4.02
N MET A 97 21.10 -7.16 4.18
CA MET A 97 21.60 -6.48 5.36
C MET A 97 20.80 -6.84 6.60
N SER A 98 19.47 -6.97 6.48
CA SER A 98 18.58 -7.44 7.55
C SER A 98 18.89 -8.89 7.94
N ALA A 99 19.19 -9.76 6.97
CA ALA A 99 19.54 -11.15 7.20
C ALA A 99 20.82 -11.32 8.06
N VAL A 100 21.77 -10.40 7.92
CA VAL A 100 23.06 -10.46 8.65
C VAL A 100 23.12 -9.44 9.81
N SER A 101 21.98 -8.84 10.20
CA SER A 101 21.97 -7.78 11.20
C SER A 101 22.42 -8.27 12.58
N PRO A 102 23.43 -7.63 13.20
CA PRO A 102 23.91 -7.96 14.53
C PRO A 102 23.11 -7.28 15.65
N GLY A 103 22.18 -6.39 15.33
CA GLY A 103 21.41 -5.62 16.30
C GLY A 103 20.34 -4.78 15.63
N LEU A 104 19.45 -4.19 16.45
CA LEU A 104 18.27 -3.44 16.01
C LEU A 104 18.60 -2.30 15.03
N GLY A 105 19.70 -1.57 15.25
CA GLY A 105 20.08 -0.42 14.39
C GLY A 105 20.35 -0.84 12.94
N VAL A 106 21.04 -1.96 12.73
CA VAL A 106 21.32 -2.49 11.38
C VAL A 106 20.04 -3.08 10.77
N LEU A 107 19.18 -3.72 11.56
CA LEU A 107 17.87 -4.17 11.10
C LEU A 107 17.00 -2.99 10.63
N ILE A 108 16.94 -1.89 11.39
CA ILE A 108 16.20 -0.69 10.98
C ILE A 108 16.78 -0.13 9.67
N LEU A 109 18.10 -0.04 9.53
CA LEU A 109 18.70 0.44 8.29
C LEU A 109 18.39 -0.47 7.11
N GLY A 110 18.51 -1.79 7.28
CA GLY A 110 18.23 -2.79 6.23
C GLY A 110 16.75 -2.85 5.88
N ASN A 111 15.93 -3.31 6.83
CA ASN A 111 14.50 -3.53 6.61
C ASN A 111 13.73 -2.20 6.51
N SER A 112 13.85 -1.32 7.52
CA SER A 112 12.94 -0.19 7.59
C SER A 112 13.29 0.90 6.58
N ILE A 113 14.57 1.20 6.39
CA ILE A 113 14.99 2.26 5.48
C ILE A 113 15.18 1.71 4.07
N LEU A 114 16.10 0.75 3.85
CA LEU A 114 16.45 0.31 2.49
C LEU A 114 15.31 -0.48 1.84
N GLU A 115 14.70 -1.46 2.50
CA GLU A 115 13.55 -2.16 1.93
C GLU A 115 12.34 -1.23 1.78
N GLY A 116 12.12 -0.29 2.72
CA GLY A 116 11.08 0.72 2.63
C GLY A 116 11.25 1.64 1.42
N VAL A 117 12.46 2.19 1.21
CA VAL A 117 12.83 2.97 0.02
C VAL A 117 12.69 2.13 -1.24
N GLY A 118 13.24 0.90 -1.23
CA GLY A 118 13.13 -0.03 -2.35
C GLY A 118 11.68 -0.29 -2.74
N THR A 119 10.81 -0.56 -1.78
CA THR A 119 9.38 -0.76 -2.02
C THR A 119 8.70 0.50 -2.56
N ALA A 120 9.02 1.68 -2.04
CA ALA A 120 8.48 2.94 -2.55
C ALA A 120 8.87 3.21 -4.01
N LEU A 121 10.09 2.87 -4.41
CA LEU A 121 10.56 2.97 -5.80
C LEU A 121 9.99 1.86 -6.71
N LEU A 122 9.66 0.71 -6.14
CA LEU A 122 9.22 -0.48 -6.87
C LEU A 122 7.73 -0.45 -7.24
N ILE A 123 6.87 -0.03 -6.31
CA ILE A 123 5.43 -0.15 -6.46
C ILE A 123 4.82 0.80 -7.51
N PRO A 124 5.13 2.11 -7.57
CA PRO A 124 4.56 2.98 -8.61
C PRO A 124 4.81 2.49 -10.04
N PRO A 125 6.05 2.09 -10.42
CA PRO A 125 6.29 1.50 -11.74
C PRO A 125 5.43 0.28 -12.04
N VAL A 126 5.13 -0.59 -11.07
CA VAL A 126 4.26 -1.77 -11.27
C VAL A 126 2.90 -1.34 -11.81
N TYR A 127 2.28 -0.33 -11.22
CA TYR A 127 0.96 0.15 -11.64
C TYR A 127 1.03 0.90 -12.97
N ILE A 128 2.03 1.77 -13.16
CA ILE A 128 2.20 2.55 -14.39
C ILE A 128 2.49 1.64 -15.58
N LEU A 129 3.44 0.69 -15.45
CA LEU A 129 3.73 -0.28 -16.50
C LEU A 129 2.52 -1.15 -16.84
N THR A 130 1.73 -1.55 -15.84
CA THR A 130 0.50 -2.30 -16.05
C THR A 130 -0.50 -1.47 -16.88
N THR A 131 -0.66 -0.19 -16.57
CA THR A 131 -1.56 0.70 -17.32
C THR A 131 -1.11 0.90 -18.76
N LEU A 132 0.18 1.09 -18.99
CA LEU A 132 0.75 1.39 -20.31
C LEU A 132 0.87 0.16 -21.22
N LEU A 133 1.21 -1.01 -20.67
CA LEU A 133 1.44 -2.23 -21.46
C LEU A 133 0.14 -3.00 -21.73
N PHE A 134 -0.88 -2.84 -20.89
CA PHE A 134 -2.19 -3.48 -21.07
C PHE A 134 -3.22 -2.43 -21.49
N THR A 135 -3.21 -2.07 -22.78
CA THR A 135 -4.04 -0.98 -23.34
C THR A 135 -5.51 -1.33 -23.44
N GLU A 136 -5.85 -2.60 -23.68
CA GLU A 136 -7.24 -3.07 -23.72
C GLU A 136 -7.85 -3.12 -22.31
N VAL A 137 -9.02 -2.53 -22.12
CA VAL A 137 -9.72 -2.43 -20.81
C VAL A 137 -9.83 -3.77 -20.09
N THR A 138 -10.23 -4.82 -20.81
CA THR A 138 -10.41 -6.16 -20.25
C THR A 138 -9.09 -6.79 -19.83
N SER A 139 -8.05 -6.63 -20.64
CA SER A 139 -6.70 -7.13 -20.40
C SER A 139 -6.06 -6.40 -19.21
N ARG A 140 -6.20 -5.07 -19.16
CA ARG A 140 -5.74 -4.22 -18.06
C ARG A 140 -6.41 -4.59 -16.74
N ALA A 141 -7.73 -4.76 -16.72
CA ALA A 141 -8.47 -5.19 -15.55
C ALA A 141 -8.01 -6.56 -15.02
N ARG A 142 -7.73 -7.52 -15.91
CA ARG A 142 -7.18 -8.83 -15.53
C ARG A 142 -5.76 -8.72 -14.97
N ALA A 143 -4.91 -7.88 -15.55
CA ALA A 143 -3.56 -7.65 -15.07
C ALA A 143 -3.54 -7.03 -13.67
N PHE A 144 -4.33 -5.98 -13.44
CA PHE A 144 -4.50 -5.39 -12.11
C PHE A 144 -5.09 -6.41 -11.11
N GLY A 145 -6.08 -7.19 -11.53
CA GLY A 145 -6.65 -8.26 -10.70
C GLY A 145 -5.60 -9.28 -10.26
N ALA A 146 -4.70 -9.70 -11.17
CA ALA A 146 -3.62 -10.63 -10.85
C ALA A 146 -2.59 -10.01 -9.89
N ILE A 147 -2.20 -8.75 -10.09
CA ILE A 147 -1.26 -8.03 -9.21
C ILE A 147 -1.87 -7.88 -7.81
N MET A 148 -3.13 -7.46 -7.70
CA MET A 148 -3.82 -7.31 -6.42
C MET A 148 -4.00 -8.65 -5.70
N ALA A 149 -4.34 -9.72 -6.45
CA ALA A 149 -4.42 -11.06 -5.89
C ALA A 149 -3.09 -11.53 -5.31
N MET A 150 -1.97 -11.28 -6.03
CA MET A 150 -0.63 -11.61 -5.53
C MET A 150 -0.24 -10.77 -4.31
N GLY A 151 -0.68 -9.51 -4.23
CA GLY A 151 -0.55 -8.70 -3.01
C GLY A 151 -1.31 -9.31 -1.84
N GLY A 152 -2.56 -9.74 -2.06
CA GLY A 152 -3.35 -10.44 -1.05
C GLY A 152 -2.72 -11.76 -0.60
N VAL A 153 -2.22 -12.55 -1.56
CA VAL A 153 -1.49 -13.80 -1.27
C VAL A 153 -0.22 -13.51 -0.46
N GLY A 154 0.55 -12.46 -0.81
CA GLY A 154 1.76 -12.08 -0.08
C GLY A 154 1.47 -11.69 1.37
N ALA A 155 0.48 -10.84 1.59
CA ALA A 155 0.07 -10.43 2.94
C ALA A 155 -0.45 -11.59 3.78
N ALA A 156 -1.20 -12.50 3.16
CA ALA A 156 -1.78 -13.66 3.78
C ALA A 156 -0.76 -14.78 4.06
N ALA A 157 0.16 -15.01 3.11
CA ALA A 157 1.20 -16.03 3.22
C ALA A 157 2.37 -15.58 4.12
N GLY A 158 2.53 -14.26 4.33
CA GLY A 158 3.62 -13.70 5.14
C GLY A 158 3.76 -14.35 6.50
N PRO A 159 2.73 -14.35 7.35
CA PRO A 159 2.79 -14.98 8.66
C PRO A 159 3.05 -16.48 8.60
N LEU A 160 2.44 -17.21 7.66
CA LEU A 160 2.60 -18.66 7.54
C LEU A 160 4.00 -19.03 7.04
N ILE A 161 4.45 -18.46 5.94
CA ILE A 161 5.78 -18.72 5.38
C ILE A 161 6.87 -18.17 6.29
N GLY A 162 6.70 -16.94 6.81
CA GLY A 162 7.63 -16.32 7.75
C GLY A 162 7.78 -17.14 9.02
N GLY A 163 6.66 -17.58 9.62
CA GLY A 163 6.66 -18.42 10.80
C GLY A 163 7.31 -19.79 10.56
N LEU A 164 7.02 -20.43 9.42
CA LEU A 164 7.65 -21.70 9.05
C LEU A 164 9.17 -21.57 8.90
N ILE A 165 9.63 -20.55 8.18
CA ILE A 165 11.07 -20.31 7.97
C ILE A 165 11.76 -19.98 9.31
N ALA A 166 11.17 -19.12 10.13
CA ALA A 166 11.74 -18.70 11.40
C ALA A 166 11.92 -19.91 12.34
N THR A 167 10.90 -20.76 12.46
CA THR A 167 10.93 -21.93 13.35
C THR A 167 11.84 -23.05 12.80
N ALA A 168 11.85 -23.29 11.47
CA ALA A 168 12.62 -24.38 10.89
C ALA A 168 14.12 -24.07 10.77
N LEU A 169 14.47 -22.79 10.59
CA LEU A 169 15.83 -22.33 10.35
C LEU A 169 16.22 -21.18 11.29
N SER A 170 15.77 -19.99 10.99
CA SER A 170 15.92 -18.75 11.77
C SER A 170 15.12 -17.64 11.08
N TRP A 171 14.71 -16.62 11.82
CA TRP A 171 14.08 -15.42 11.26
C TRP A 171 14.92 -14.73 10.17
N ARG A 172 16.25 -14.83 10.24
CA ARG A 172 17.19 -14.30 9.24
C ARG A 172 16.94 -14.88 7.84
N TRP A 173 16.58 -16.16 7.76
CA TRP A 173 16.28 -16.82 6.49
C TRP A 173 15.01 -16.29 5.81
N ALA A 174 14.11 -15.66 6.54
CA ALA A 174 12.97 -14.98 5.93
C ALA A 174 13.42 -13.78 5.08
N PHE A 175 14.46 -13.07 5.48
CA PHE A 175 15.07 -12.01 4.67
C PHE A 175 15.92 -12.55 3.51
N VAL A 176 16.62 -13.67 3.71
CA VAL A 176 17.29 -14.37 2.59
C VAL A 176 16.26 -14.83 1.56
N PHE A 177 15.12 -15.38 1.97
CA PHE A 177 14.02 -15.73 1.08
C PHE A 177 13.54 -14.52 0.27
N GLN A 178 13.37 -13.36 0.90
CA GLN A 178 13.01 -12.13 0.21
C GLN A 178 14.06 -11.74 -0.83
N ALA A 179 15.36 -11.79 -0.48
CA ALA A 179 16.45 -11.49 -1.41
C ALA A 179 16.47 -12.43 -2.61
N LEU A 180 16.19 -13.73 -2.41
CA LEU A 180 16.09 -14.72 -3.50
C LEU A 180 14.90 -14.42 -4.43
N ILE A 181 13.74 -14.07 -3.88
CA ILE A 181 12.59 -13.66 -4.71
C ILE A 181 12.90 -12.40 -5.49
N ILE A 182 13.56 -11.41 -4.87
CA ILE A 182 14.01 -10.18 -5.55
C ILE A 182 14.98 -10.53 -6.70
N ALA A 183 15.96 -11.39 -6.48
CA ALA A 183 16.86 -11.84 -7.52
C ALA A 183 16.11 -12.52 -8.69
N LEU A 184 15.12 -13.35 -8.39
CA LEU A 184 14.24 -13.95 -9.38
C LEU A 184 13.46 -12.87 -10.17
N ILE A 185 12.90 -11.88 -9.49
CA ILE A 185 12.18 -10.78 -10.15
C ILE A 185 13.12 -10.00 -11.08
N VAL A 186 14.34 -9.69 -10.65
CA VAL A 186 15.34 -9.01 -11.50
C VAL A 186 15.64 -9.83 -12.76
N LEU A 187 15.81 -11.14 -12.64
CA LEU A 187 16.03 -12.04 -13.78
C LEU A 187 14.86 -12.04 -14.76
N LEU A 188 13.63 -12.09 -14.25
CA LEU A 188 12.41 -12.09 -15.06
C LEU A 188 12.16 -10.73 -15.71
N SER A 189 12.60 -9.64 -15.07
CA SER A 189 12.39 -8.24 -15.51
C SER A 189 13.21 -7.85 -16.75
N ARG A 190 14.10 -8.72 -17.24
CA ARG A 190 14.86 -8.50 -18.48
C ARG A 190 13.95 -8.29 -19.67
N HIS A 191 12.77 -8.89 -19.66
CA HIS A 191 11.77 -8.82 -20.74
C HIS A 191 10.84 -7.62 -20.64
N ILE A 192 10.94 -6.80 -19.59
CA ILE A 192 10.18 -5.57 -19.47
C ILE A 192 10.85 -4.52 -20.34
N GLU A 193 10.11 -3.93 -21.26
CA GLU A 193 10.52 -2.75 -22.02
C GLU A 193 9.76 -1.54 -21.51
N ASP A 194 10.42 -0.39 -21.43
CA ASP A 194 9.74 0.85 -21.04
C ASP A 194 8.98 1.36 -22.26
N PRO A 195 7.64 1.45 -22.21
CA PRO A 195 6.84 1.82 -23.38
C PRO A 195 6.96 3.30 -23.76
N LEU A 196 7.44 4.13 -22.83
CA LEU A 196 7.61 5.55 -23.05
C LEU A 196 9.03 5.98 -22.67
N PRO A 197 9.65 6.92 -23.41
CA PRO A 197 10.95 7.45 -23.06
C PRO A 197 10.88 8.20 -21.72
N PRO A 198 11.98 8.21 -20.95
CA PRO A 198 12.07 9.03 -19.76
C PRO A 198 12.00 10.53 -20.11
N GLU A 199 11.42 11.32 -19.23
CA GLU A 199 11.29 12.78 -19.37
C GLU A 199 12.21 13.52 -18.37
N PRO A 200 13.54 13.56 -18.60
CA PRO A 200 14.50 14.15 -17.62
C PRO A 200 14.26 15.63 -17.34
N GLY A 201 13.65 16.33 -18.30
CA GLY A 201 13.29 17.76 -18.17
C GLY A 201 12.04 18.04 -17.35
N ARG A 202 11.29 17.03 -16.95
CA ARG A 202 10.06 17.22 -16.15
C ARG A 202 10.43 17.79 -14.78
N PRO A 203 9.82 18.91 -14.36
CA PRO A 203 10.11 19.52 -13.06
C PRO A 203 9.73 18.56 -11.92
N PHE A 204 10.56 18.54 -10.90
CA PHE A 204 10.31 17.75 -9.70
C PHE A 204 10.24 18.68 -8.49
N ASP A 205 9.13 18.63 -7.78
CA ASP A 205 8.90 19.42 -6.56
C ASP A 205 9.64 18.79 -5.37
N THR A 206 10.93 19.07 -5.28
CA THR A 206 11.78 18.56 -4.19
C THR A 206 11.33 19.08 -2.83
N LEU A 207 10.92 20.36 -2.75
CA LEU A 207 10.48 20.95 -1.47
C LEU A 207 9.17 20.32 -1.01
N GLY A 208 8.21 20.12 -1.92
CA GLY A 208 6.99 19.40 -1.60
C GLY A 208 7.23 17.96 -1.15
N ALA A 209 8.17 17.25 -1.80
CA ALA A 209 8.56 15.89 -1.40
C ALA A 209 9.17 15.85 0.01
N VAL A 210 10.06 16.78 0.33
CA VAL A 210 10.68 16.88 1.66
C VAL A 210 9.67 17.27 2.72
N LEU A 211 8.80 18.25 2.46
CA LEU A 211 7.77 18.69 3.41
C LEU A 211 6.76 17.57 3.69
N SER A 212 6.28 16.87 2.66
CA SER A 212 5.36 15.75 2.85
C SER A 212 5.99 14.63 3.68
N ALA A 213 7.24 14.26 3.38
CA ALA A 213 7.96 13.22 4.12
C ALA A 213 8.21 13.62 5.58
N ILE A 214 8.73 14.81 5.85
CA ILE A 214 8.99 15.29 7.21
C ILE A 214 7.68 15.39 8.00
N GLY A 215 6.62 15.92 7.40
CA GLY A 215 5.33 16.03 8.07
C GLY A 215 4.77 14.67 8.51
N LEU A 216 4.83 13.66 7.64
CA LEU A 216 4.39 12.30 7.96
C LEU A 216 5.30 11.64 9.02
N VAL A 217 6.62 11.83 8.91
CA VAL A 217 7.58 11.30 9.90
C VAL A 217 7.29 11.88 11.28
N LEU A 218 7.13 13.20 11.40
CA LEU A 218 6.84 13.86 12.67
C LEU A 218 5.52 13.37 13.30
N LEU A 219 4.46 13.16 12.51
CA LEU A 219 3.21 12.63 13.03
C LEU A 219 3.37 11.24 13.62
N VAL A 220 4.04 10.33 12.92
CA VAL A 220 4.21 8.95 13.39
C VAL A 220 5.19 8.88 14.56
N MET A 221 6.29 9.63 14.49
CA MET A 221 7.23 9.73 15.61
C MET A 221 6.59 10.32 16.87
N GLY A 222 5.66 11.27 16.70
CA GLY A 222 4.87 11.80 17.82
C GLY A 222 4.08 10.69 18.52
N ILE A 223 3.42 9.80 17.76
CA ILE A 223 2.68 8.68 18.33
C ILE A 223 3.62 7.68 19.03
N LEU A 224 4.77 7.39 18.43
CA LEU A 224 5.76 6.50 19.05
C LEU A 224 6.38 7.06 20.33
N ALA A 225 6.41 8.39 20.48
CA ALA A 225 6.91 9.08 21.67
C ALA A 225 5.84 9.28 22.77
N ALA A 226 4.63 8.76 22.58
CA ALA A 226 3.51 8.97 23.50
C ALA A 226 3.75 8.44 24.90
N ASP A 227 4.55 7.39 25.02
CA ASP A 227 4.84 6.73 26.31
C ASP A 227 5.92 7.46 27.11
N ASP A 228 6.88 8.07 26.41
CA ASP A 228 8.02 8.71 27.07
C ASP A 228 7.64 10.08 27.63
N ASN A 229 6.90 10.87 26.85
CA ASN A 229 6.55 12.24 27.23
C ASN A 229 5.35 12.79 26.46
N GLY A 230 4.23 13.04 27.14
CA GLY A 230 3.03 13.62 26.52
C GLY A 230 3.25 15.01 25.88
N TRP A 231 4.18 15.81 26.38
CA TRP A 231 4.57 17.07 25.74
C TRP A 231 5.33 16.86 24.43
N LEU A 232 6.18 15.83 24.38
CA LEU A 232 6.87 15.44 23.15
C LEU A 232 5.89 14.94 22.10
N LEU A 233 4.93 14.09 22.49
CA LEU A 233 3.80 13.67 21.64
C LEU A 233 3.10 14.90 21.02
N LEU A 234 2.61 15.82 21.86
CA LEU A 234 1.88 16.99 21.39
C LEU A 234 2.75 17.90 20.52
N GLY A 235 4.01 18.10 20.90
CA GLY A 235 4.98 18.91 20.14
C GLY A 235 5.24 18.34 18.75
N LEU A 236 5.49 17.03 18.64
CA LEU A 236 5.74 16.37 17.36
C LEU A 236 4.49 16.30 16.48
N LEU A 237 3.32 16.05 17.06
CA LEU A 237 2.05 16.08 16.31
C LEU A 237 1.76 17.49 15.79
N ALA A 238 1.93 18.52 16.61
CA ALA A 238 1.75 19.92 16.19
C ALA A 238 2.76 20.32 15.11
N ALA A 239 4.03 19.98 15.27
CA ALA A 239 5.07 20.22 14.28
C ALA A 239 4.77 19.51 12.95
N GLY A 240 4.37 18.23 13.00
CA GLY A 240 3.98 17.46 11.82
C GLY A 240 2.78 18.07 11.10
N ALA A 241 1.74 18.46 11.85
CA ALA A 241 0.57 19.13 11.29
C ALA A 241 0.94 20.48 10.64
N LEU A 242 1.80 21.29 11.27
CA LEU A 242 2.27 22.57 10.72
C LEU A 242 3.07 22.36 9.42
N VAL A 243 3.95 21.35 9.37
CA VAL A 243 4.73 21.03 8.17
C VAL A 243 3.81 20.56 7.05
N LEU A 244 2.77 19.75 7.32
CA LEU A 244 1.79 19.36 6.32
C LEU A 244 0.92 20.52 5.85
N VAL A 245 0.55 21.44 6.74
CA VAL A 245 -0.12 22.68 6.33
C VAL A 245 0.78 23.50 5.41
N TRP A 246 2.07 23.63 5.74
CA TRP A 246 3.04 24.29 4.86
C TRP A 246 3.18 23.58 3.51
N PHE A 247 3.24 22.24 3.50
CA PHE A 247 3.19 21.46 2.26
C PHE A 247 1.98 21.84 1.39
N PHE A 248 0.77 21.88 1.95
CA PHE A 248 -0.43 22.26 1.17
C PHE A 248 -0.40 23.71 0.70
N VAL A 249 0.12 24.64 1.50
CA VAL A 249 0.31 26.04 1.08
C VAL A 249 1.32 26.13 -0.07
N HIS A 250 2.44 25.41 0.01
CA HIS A 250 3.45 25.33 -1.05
C HIS A 250 2.87 24.76 -2.36
N VAL A 251 2.18 23.63 -2.29
CA VAL A 251 1.52 23.00 -3.45
C VAL A 251 0.54 23.98 -4.12
N ARG A 252 -0.30 24.66 -3.34
CA ARG A 252 -1.21 25.68 -3.88
C ARG A 252 -0.49 26.87 -4.53
N ALA A 253 0.63 27.29 -3.95
CA ALA A 253 1.43 28.37 -4.52
C ALA A 253 2.03 27.96 -5.87
N MET A 254 2.51 26.72 -5.98
CA MET A 254 3.02 26.16 -7.25
C MET A 254 1.93 26.11 -8.32
N GLU A 255 0.74 25.59 -7.98
CA GLU A 255 -0.40 25.53 -8.92
C GLU A 255 -0.80 26.92 -9.44
N ARG A 256 -0.82 27.94 -8.56
CA ARG A 256 -1.12 29.33 -8.94
C ARG A 256 -0.09 29.93 -9.90
N THR A 257 1.16 29.49 -9.83
CA THR A 257 2.25 29.92 -10.72
C THR A 257 2.38 29.06 -11.98
N GLY A 258 1.45 28.12 -12.22
CA GLY A 258 1.46 27.24 -13.39
C GLY A 258 2.57 26.18 -13.35
N LYS A 259 3.20 25.95 -12.20
CA LYS A 259 4.21 24.90 -11.99
C LYS A 259 3.53 23.58 -11.60
N GLU A 260 4.11 22.46 -12.00
CA GLU A 260 3.65 21.14 -11.57
C GLU A 260 4.07 20.87 -10.11
N PRO A 261 3.11 20.75 -9.16
CA PRO A 261 3.41 20.38 -7.79
C PRO A 261 3.66 18.86 -7.68
N LEU A 262 4.13 18.44 -6.50
CA LEU A 262 4.26 17.01 -6.18
C LEU A 262 2.91 16.30 -6.27
N LEU A 263 1.85 16.93 -5.81
CA LEU A 263 0.48 16.40 -5.73
C LEU A 263 -0.53 17.50 -6.07
N SER A 264 -1.45 17.24 -6.99
CA SER A 264 -2.47 18.25 -7.35
C SER A 264 -3.51 18.43 -6.23
N THR A 265 -3.81 19.70 -5.87
CA THR A 265 -4.87 19.99 -4.91
C THR A 265 -6.27 19.64 -5.44
N SER A 266 -6.41 19.45 -6.76
CA SER A 266 -7.66 19.01 -7.39
C SER A 266 -8.11 17.64 -6.88
N LEU A 267 -7.18 16.77 -6.49
CA LEU A 267 -7.46 15.44 -5.93
C LEU A 267 -8.29 15.52 -4.65
N PHE A 268 -8.07 16.55 -3.83
CA PHE A 268 -8.79 16.75 -2.56
C PHE A 268 -10.15 17.48 -2.69
N ARG A 269 -10.53 17.89 -3.91
CA ARG A 269 -11.84 18.50 -4.16
C ARG A 269 -12.96 17.46 -4.31
N ASN A 270 -12.60 16.22 -4.61
CA ASN A 270 -13.59 15.14 -4.80
C ASN A 270 -13.96 14.52 -3.45
N LYS A 271 -15.19 14.80 -2.99
CA LYS A 271 -15.71 14.28 -1.72
C LYS A 271 -15.73 12.75 -1.65
N THR A 272 -16.05 12.08 -2.76
CA THR A 272 -16.07 10.61 -2.82
C THR A 272 -14.68 10.03 -2.62
N SER A 273 -13.67 10.59 -3.31
CA SER A 273 -12.29 10.19 -3.15
C SER A 273 -11.78 10.45 -1.73
N ASN A 274 -12.04 11.62 -1.16
CA ASN A 274 -11.61 11.95 0.21
C ASN A 274 -12.19 10.97 1.24
N LEU A 275 -13.49 10.68 1.17
CA LEU A 275 -14.11 9.67 2.04
C LEU A 275 -13.55 8.27 1.77
N GLY A 276 -13.29 7.93 0.50
CA GLY A 276 -12.64 6.69 0.11
C GLY A 276 -11.22 6.57 0.70
N LEU A 277 -10.42 7.63 0.68
CA LEU A 277 -9.09 7.67 1.29
C LEU A 277 -9.17 7.50 2.82
N VAL A 278 -10.15 8.12 3.48
CA VAL A 278 -10.37 7.94 4.93
C VAL A 278 -10.75 6.49 5.25
N THR A 279 -11.66 5.88 4.48
CA THR A 279 -12.02 4.47 4.68
C THR A 279 -10.83 3.54 4.43
N GLN A 280 -10.02 3.82 3.43
CA GLN A 280 -8.84 3.05 3.09
C GLN A 280 -7.76 3.18 4.19
N ASN A 281 -7.52 4.38 4.71
CA ASN A 281 -6.61 4.59 5.84
C ASN A 281 -7.07 3.80 7.07
N ALA A 282 -8.34 3.95 7.48
CA ALA A 282 -8.90 3.23 8.62
C ALA A 282 -8.82 1.70 8.45
N GLN A 283 -9.08 1.19 7.25
CA GLN A 283 -8.98 -0.24 6.91
C GLN A 283 -7.57 -0.78 7.16
N TRP A 284 -6.55 -0.10 6.61
CA TRP A 284 -5.16 -0.53 6.74
C TRP A 284 -4.63 -0.35 8.16
N LEU A 285 -5.09 0.70 8.86
CA LEU A 285 -4.78 0.93 10.27
C LEU A 285 -5.30 -0.22 11.13
N VAL A 286 -6.56 -0.60 10.96
CA VAL A 286 -7.16 -1.73 11.69
C VAL A 286 -6.46 -3.03 11.32
N LEU A 287 -6.18 -3.29 10.04
CA LEU A 287 -5.51 -4.52 9.60
C LEU A 287 -4.14 -4.69 10.26
N MET A 288 -3.27 -3.69 10.15
CA MET A 288 -1.89 -3.78 10.67
C MET A 288 -1.85 -3.70 12.19
N GLY A 289 -2.68 -2.85 12.80
CA GLY A 289 -2.79 -2.77 14.26
C GLY A 289 -3.27 -4.08 14.87
N VAL A 290 -4.34 -4.68 14.35
CA VAL A 290 -4.85 -5.99 14.82
C VAL A 290 -3.81 -7.09 14.59
N SER A 291 -3.16 -7.10 13.41
CA SER A 291 -2.12 -8.10 13.12
C SER A 291 -0.98 -8.03 14.13
N PHE A 292 -0.52 -6.82 14.46
CA PHE A 292 0.53 -6.61 15.45
C PHE A 292 0.08 -7.05 16.87
N VAL A 293 -1.10 -6.57 17.32
CA VAL A 293 -1.63 -6.89 18.66
C VAL A 293 -1.80 -8.41 18.84
N VAL A 294 -2.39 -9.08 17.86
CA VAL A 294 -2.62 -10.52 17.91
C VAL A 294 -1.30 -11.28 17.91
N ALA A 295 -0.37 -10.92 17.02
CA ALA A 295 0.94 -11.57 16.95
C ALA A 295 1.72 -11.41 18.26
N ALA A 296 1.79 -10.20 18.80
CA ALA A 296 2.46 -9.94 20.07
C ALA A 296 1.78 -10.68 21.25
N TYR A 297 0.44 -10.71 21.29
CA TYR A 297 -0.30 -11.46 22.31
C TYR A 297 0.02 -12.96 22.26
N LEU A 298 -0.01 -13.56 21.07
CA LEU A 298 0.26 -14.99 20.89
C LEU A 298 1.69 -15.34 21.32
N GLN A 299 2.67 -14.52 20.93
CA GLN A 299 4.08 -14.80 21.21
C GLN A 299 4.45 -14.46 22.66
N VAL A 300 4.09 -13.27 23.16
CA VAL A 300 4.55 -12.79 24.47
C VAL A 300 3.71 -13.33 25.62
N VAL A 301 2.36 -13.32 25.50
CA VAL A 301 1.48 -13.74 26.59
C VAL A 301 1.21 -15.24 26.58
N ARG A 302 1.05 -15.81 25.38
CA ARG A 302 0.73 -17.24 25.22
C ARG A 302 1.97 -18.11 25.04
N GLY A 303 3.14 -17.52 24.76
CA GLY A 303 4.40 -18.23 24.56
C GLY A 303 4.45 -19.08 23.28
N TYR A 304 3.60 -18.75 22.28
CA TYR A 304 3.60 -19.48 21.01
C TYR A 304 4.80 -19.07 20.16
N ASN A 305 5.38 -20.06 19.50
CA ASN A 305 6.46 -19.80 18.54
C ASN A 305 5.94 -19.20 17.22
N ALA A 306 6.86 -18.84 16.32
CA ALA A 306 6.54 -18.18 15.08
C ALA A 306 5.62 -19.02 14.16
N ILE A 307 5.83 -20.35 14.07
CA ILE A 307 4.99 -21.21 13.22
C ILE A 307 3.58 -21.37 13.80
N GLU A 308 3.45 -21.55 15.12
CA GLU A 308 2.15 -21.65 15.78
C GLU A 308 1.35 -20.37 15.59
N THR A 309 2.00 -19.22 15.75
CA THR A 309 1.42 -17.91 15.45
C THR A 309 0.99 -17.82 14.00
N GLY A 310 1.83 -18.21 13.05
CA GLY A 310 1.52 -18.22 11.62
C GLY A 310 0.35 -19.14 11.26
N VAL A 311 0.27 -20.33 11.87
CA VAL A 311 -0.86 -21.26 11.69
C VAL A 311 -2.17 -20.66 12.19
N ILE A 312 -2.15 -19.98 13.34
CA ILE A 312 -3.34 -19.28 13.86
C ILE A 312 -3.80 -18.18 12.91
N PHE A 313 -2.86 -17.41 12.34
CA PHE A 313 -3.17 -16.38 11.33
C PHE A 313 -3.75 -16.95 10.04
N THR A 314 -3.61 -18.25 9.76
CA THR A 314 -4.23 -18.91 8.60
C THR A 314 -5.74 -18.72 8.59
N ALA A 315 -6.40 -18.62 9.74
CA ALA A 315 -7.83 -18.34 9.83
C ALA A 315 -8.17 -16.97 9.19
N ALA A 316 -7.41 -15.92 9.50
CA ALA A 316 -7.59 -14.60 8.88
C ALA A 316 -7.25 -14.65 7.37
N THR A 317 -6.17 -15.34 7.01
CA THR A 317 -5.75 -15.57 5.62
C THR A 317 -6.86 -16.17 4.78
N VAL A 318 -7.48 -17.25 5.25
CA VAL A 318 -8.60 -17.92 4.58
C VAL A 318 -9.78 -16.95 4.42
N GLY A 319 -10.09 -16.16 5.44
CA GLY A 319 -11.14 -15.13 5.38
C GLY A 319 -10.88 -14.11 4.25
N VAL A 320 -9.66 -13.54 4.18
CA VAL A 320 -9.25 -12.61 3.13
C VAL A 320 -9.33 -13.25 1.74
N LEU A 321 -8.82 -14.46 1.57
CA LEU A 321 -8.81 -15.15 0.27
C LEU A 321 -10.22 -15.46 -0.22
N LEU A 322 -11.10 -15.96 0.63
CA LEU A 322 -12.49 -16.28 0.27
C LEU A 322 -13.24 -15.05 -0.27
N THR A 323 -13.07 -13.90 0.39
CA THR A 323 -13.71 -12.66 -0.06
C THR A 323 -13.02 -12.02 -1.25
N SER A 324 -11.69 -12.11 -1.36
CA SER A 324 -10.94 -11.60 -2.52
C SER A 324 -11.27 -12.36 -3.80
N PHE A 325 -11.41 -13.70 -3.75
CA PHE A 325 -11.88 -14.49 -4.89
C PHE A 325 -13.36 -14.22 -5.23
N GLY A 326 -14.17 -13.90 -4.21
CA GLY A 326 -15.56 -13.51 -4.39
C GLY A 326 -15.76 -12.06 -4.83
N ALA A 327 -14.73 -11.21 -4.73
CA ALA A 327 -14.83 -9.76 -4.90
C ALA A 327 -15.42 -9.35 -6.25
N GLU A 328 -15.06 -10.02 -7.36
CA GLU A 328 -15.62 -9.77 -8.69
C GLU A 328 -17.12 -10.05 -8.75
N ARG A 329 -17.58 -11.15 -8.13
CA ARG A 329 -19.01 -11.51 -8.08
C ARG A 329 -19.81 -10.55 -7.21
N PHE A 330 -19.23 -10.14 -6.08
CA PHE A 330 -19.86 -9.19 -5.16
C PHE A 330 -19.93 -7.80 -5.79
N ALA A 331 -18.86 -7.33 -6.45
CA ALA A 331 -18.81 -6.03 -7.11
C ALA A 331 -19.82 -5.89 -8.27
N LYS A 332 -20.17 -7.01 -8.96
CA LYS A 332 -21.21 -7.02 -9.99
C LYS A 332 -22.64 -6.97 -9.41
N ARG A 333 -22.83 -7.35 -8.15
CA ARG A 333 -24.17 -7.50 -7.53
C ARG A 333 -24.47 -6.44 -6.47
N ARG A 334 -23.47 -5.81 -5.92
CA ARG A 334 -23.61 -4.85 -4.80
C ARG A 334 -22.78 -3.60 -5.06
N GLU A 335 -23.30 -2.47 -4.61
CA GLU A 335 -22.58 -1.21 -4.64
C GLU A 335 -21.30 -1.28 -3.78
N GLN A 336 -20.22 -0.66 -4.25
CA GLN A 336 -18.93 -0.63 -3.55
C GLN A 336 -19.05 -0.10 -2.11
N ARG A 337 -19.88 0.94 -1.90
CA ARG A 337 -20.22 1.47 -0.57
C ARG A 337 -20.75 0.40 0.37
N SER A 338 -21.70 -0.42 -0.09
CA SER A 338 -22.30 -1.49 0.73
C SER A 338 -21.30 -2.57 1.12
N LEU A 339 -20.35 -2.87 0.23
CA LEU A 339 -19.27 -3.83 0.51
C LEU A 339 -18.27 -3.29 1.54
N ILE A 340 -17.93 -1.99 1.48
CA ILE A 340 -17.05 -1.35 2.46
C ILE A 340 -17.73 -1.32 3.84
N ILE A 341 -19.01 -0.93 3.90
CA ILE A 341 -19.80 -0.95 5.15
C ILE A 341 -19.84 -2.36 5.75
N ALA A 342 -20.19 -3.37 4.94
CA ALA A 342 -20.23 -4.76 5.38
C ALA A 342 -18.86 -5.23 5.87
N GLY A 343 -17.78 -4.84 5.19
CA GLY A 343 -16.41 -5.15 5.58
C GLY A 343 -16.07 -4.62 6.97
N PHE A 344 -16.34 -3.33 7.25
CA PHE A 344 -16.13 -2.76 8.58
C PHE A 344 -16.98 -3.43 9.65
N VAL A 345 -18.27 -3.67 9.39
CA VAL A 345 -19.16 -4.34 10.35
C VAL A 345 -18.65 -5.73 10.70
N VAL A 346 -18.31 -6.53 9.69
CA VAL A 346 -17.78 -7.89 9.91
C VAL A 346 -16.46 -7.87 10.65
N THR A 347 -15.55 -6.91 10.34
CA THR A 347 -14.27 -6.75 11.05
C THR A 347 -14.50 -6.39 12.51
N ILE A 348 -15.37 -5.42 12.82
CA ILE A 348 -15.67 -5.01 14.20
C ILE A 348 -16.29 -6.16 14.99
N VAL A 349 -17.25 -6.88 14.39
CA VAL A 349 -17.84 -8.09 15.00
C VAL A 349 -16.77 -9.15 15.24
N GLY A 350 -15.87 -9.35 14.27
CA GLY A 350 -14.74 -10.26 14.40
C GLY A 350 -13.81 -9.92 15.57
N ILE A 351 -13.49 -8.64 15.76
CA ILE A 351 -12.71 -8.15 16.91
C ILE A 351 -13.48 -8.44 18.22
N GLY A 352 -14.77 -8.17 18.27
CA GLY A 352 -15.59 -8.45 19.44
C GLY A 352 -15.62 -9.94 19.81
N ILE A 353 -15.84 -10.81 18.82
CA ILE A 353 -15.82 -12.28 19.01
C ILE A 353 -14.44 -12.74 19.47
N PHE A 354 -13.35 -12.21 18.84
CA PHE A 354 -11.98 -12.50 19.23
C PHE A 354 -11.78 -12.20 20.73
N LEU A 355 -12.13 -11.00 21.20
CA LEU A 355 -11.98 -10.58 22.59
C LEU A 355 -12.77 -11.47 23.55
N VAL A 356 -14.04 -11.77 23.24
CA VAL A 356 -14.91 -12.60 24.09
C VAL A 356 -14.42 -14.04 24.16
N MET A 357 -13.99 -14.62 23.04
CA MET A 357 -13.54 -16.00 23.02
C MET A 357 -12.18 -16.19 23.68
N VAL A 358 -11.23 -15.27 23.42
CA VAL A 358 -9.89 -15.33 24.00
C VAL A 358 -9.91 -15.14 25.52
N SER A 359 -10.82 -14.32 26.04
CA SER A 359 -10.95 -14.10 27.49
C SER A 359 -11.56 -15.29 28.24
N ARG A 360 -12.35 -16.12 27.55
CA ARG A 360 -13.11 -17.23 28.17
C ARG A 360 -12.52 -18.62 27.94
N ASN A 361 -11.69 -18.78 26.91
CA ASN A 361 -11.21 -20.09 26.51
C ASN A 361 -9.69 -20.10 26.28
N PRO A 362 -8.92 -20.93 26.99
CA PRO A 362 -7.47 -21.05 26.81
C PRO A 362 -7.07 -21.78 25.52
N SER A 363 -8.02 -22.41 24.81
CA SER A 363 -7.75 -23.18 23.60
C SER A 363 -7.25 -22.31 22.45
N VAL A 364 -6.28 -22.82 21.69
CA VAL A 364 -5.77 -22.22 20.43
C VAL A 364 -6.89 -21.94 19.43
N TRP A 365 -7.87 -22.81 19.36
CA TRP A 365 -9.02 -22.68 18.45
C TRP A 365 -9.94 -21.50 18.79
N ALA A 366 -9.85 -20.92 19.99
CA ALA A 366 -10.62 -19.73 20.36
C ALA A 366 -10.24 -18.48 19.52
N PHE A 367 -9.06 -18.45 18.94
CA PHE A 367 -8.61 -17.35 18.08
C PHE A 367 -9.23 -17.40 16.68
N ALA A 368 -9.47 -18.60 16.15
CA ALA A 368 -9.83 -18.83 14.77
C ALA A 368 -11.12 -18.11 14.32
N PRO A 369 -12.26 -18.16 15.03
CA PRO A 369 -13.51 -17.53 14.56
C PRO A 369 -13.38 -16.01 14.44
N GLY A 370 -12.78 -15.36 15.44
CA GLY A 370 -12.56 -13.90 15.43
C GLY A 370 -11.62 -13.47 14.29
N LEU A 371 -10.48 -14.15 14.16
CA LEU A 371 -9.51 -13.88 13.09
C LEU A 371 -10.09 -14.14 11.69
N PHE A 372 -10.85 -15.21 11.52
CA PHE A 372 -11.53 -15.51 10.26
C PHE A 372 -12.48 -14.39 9.84
N LEU A 373 -13.30 -13.89 10.78
CA LEU A 373 -14.24 -12.79 10.50
C LEU A 373 -13.48 -11.48 10.23
N ILE A 374 -12.41 -11.18 10.97
CA ILE A 374 -11.55 -10.02 10.71
C ILE A 374 -11.00 -10.10 9.28
N GLY A 375 -10.43 -11.24 8.90
CA GLY A 375 -9.91 -11.48 7.56
C GLY A 375 -10.98 -11.37 6.48
N LEU A 376 -12.14 -11.94 6.71
CA LEU A 376 -13.30 -11.90 5.80
C LEU A 376 -13.78 -10.44 5.59
N GLY A 377 -13.91 -9.66 6.66
CA GLY A 377 -14.31 -8.26 6.59
C GLY A 377 -13.28 -7.40 5.85
N ILE A 378 -12.00 -7.57 6.16
CA ILE A 378 -10.90 -6.86 5.48
C ILE A 378 -10.89 -7.19 3.98
N GLY A 379 -10.93 -8.47 3.62
CA GLY A 379 -10.90 -8.89 2.22
C GLY A 379 -12.11 -8.40 1.42
N LEU A 380 -13.29 -8.28 2.06
CA LEU A 380 -14.50 -7.77 1.43
C LEU A 380 -14.39 -6.30 1.01
N MET A 381 -13.63 -5.48 1.75
CA MET A 381 -13.48 -4.04 1.48
C MET A 381 -12.18 -3.67 0.74
N LEU A 382 -11.20 -4.58 0.59
CA LEU A 382 -9.91 -4.27 -0.06
C LEU A 382 -10.08 -3.68 -1.47
N THR A 383 -10.72 -4.40 -2.36
CA THR A 383 -10.92 -3.97 -3.75
C THR A 383 -11.90 -2.80 -3.85
N PRO A 384 -13.08 -2.82 -3.19
CA PRO A 384 -14.02 -1.69 -3.27
C PRO A 384 -13.45 -0.37 -2.78
N SER A 385 -12.64 -0.36 -1.70
CA SER A 385 -12.08 0.89 -1.16
C SER A 385 -11.10 1.55 -2.13
N VAL A 386 -10.26 0.76 -2.82
CA VAL A 386 -9.37 1.27 -3.86
C VAL A 386 -10.16 1.77 -5.07
N ASN A 387 -11.16 1.00 -5.51
CA ASN A 387 -11.97 1.36 -6.66
C ASN A 387 -12.76 2.66 -6.47
N VAL A 388 -13.32 2.90 -5.28
CA VAL A 388 -14.02 4.16 -4.95
C VAL A 388 -13.11 5.36 -5.11
N VAL A 389 -11.85 5.25 -4.68
CA VAL A 389 -10.88 6.33 -4.80
C VAL A 389 -10.47 6.54 -6.25
N GLN A 390 -10.10 5.48 -6.97
CA GLN A 390 -9.57 5.58 -8.31
C GLN A 390 -10.62 5.94 -9.36
N SER A 391 -11.83 5.41 -9.25
CA SER A 391 -12.92 5.69 -10.19
C SER A 391 -13.45 7.14 -10.13
N ALA A 392 -13.04 7.90 -9.12
CA ALA A 392 -13.40 9.30 -8.99
C ALA A 392 -12.62 10.26 -9.93
N PHE A 393 -11.60 9.74 -10.66
CA PHE A 393 -10.70 10.53 -11.50
C PHE A 393 -10.53 9.93 -12.90
N GLY A 394 -10.23 10.80 -13.86
CA GLY A 394 -9.93 10.41 -15.25
C GLY A 394 -8.56 9.73 -15.41
N GLU A 395 -8.28 9.22 -16.61
CA GLU A 395 -7.04 8.47 -16.93
C GLU A 395 -5.77 9.30 -16.72
N ASP A 396 -5.85 10.61 -16.95
CA ASP A 396 -4.77 11.59 -16.77
C ASP A 396 -4.30 11.74 -15.32
N GLN A 397 -5.16 11.48 -14.34
CA GLN A 397 -4.89 11.62 -12.91
C GLN A 397 -4.65 10.26 -12.19
N GLN A 398 -4.76 9.14 -12.90
CA GLN A 398 -4.65 7.81 -12.30
C GLN A 398 -3.29 7.55 -11.63
N GLY A 399 -2.20 8.08 -12.19
CA GLY A 399 -0.87 7.97 -11.58
C GLY A 399 -0.79 8.65 -10.23
N GLU A 400 -1.27 9.90 -10.14
CA GLU A 400 -1.23 10.68 -8.90
C GLU A 400 -2.15 10.10 -7.83
N ILE A 401 -3.39 9.76 -8.19
CA ILE A 401 -4.35 9.20 -7.23
C ILE A 401 -3.94 7.80 -6.74
N SER A 402 -3.32 6.99 -7.60
CA SER A 402 -2.79 5.68 -7.18
C SER A 402 -1.64 5.84 -6.18
N GLY A 403 -0.72 6.78 -6.43
CA GLY A 403 0.36 7.11 -5.50
C GLY A 403 -0.18 7.61 -4.16
N LEU A 404 -1.14 8.55 -4.18
CA LEU A 404 -1.79 9.06 -2.98
C LEU A 404 -2.53 7.95 -2.20
N SER A 405 -3.31 7.13 -2.89
CA SER A 405 -4.04 6.01 -2.30
C SER A 405 -3.09 5.02 -1.60
N ARG A 406 -1.96 4.70 -2.20
CA ARG A 406 -0.94 3.84 -1.59
C ARG A 406 -0.23 4.48 -0.41
N SER A 407 0.13 5.76 -0.51
CA SER A 407 0.72 6.51 0.59
C SER A 407 -0.22 6.54 1.81
N VAL A 408 -1.50 6.82 1.59
CA VAL A 408 -2.54 6.83 2.64
C VAL A 408 -2.74 5.43 3.26
N SER A 409 -2.68 4.36 2.46
CA SER A 409 -2.74 2.99 2.96
C SER A 409 -1.56 2.66 3.87
N ASN A 410 -0.34 2.97 3.43
CA ASN A 410 0.88 2.72 4.19
C ASN A 410 0.95 3.58 5.45
N LEU A 411 0.49 4.84 5.38
CA LEU A 411 0.33 5.69 6.56
C LEU A 411 -0.65 5.07 7.56
N GLY A 412 -1.81 4.58 7.11
CA GLY A 412 -2.75 3.84 7.95
C GLY A 412 -2.09 2.64 8.62
N SER A 413 -1.34 1.84 7.85
CA SER A 413 -0.61 0.69 8.37
C SER A 413 0.41 1.08 9.45
N SER A 414 1.20 2.12 9.21
CA SER A 414 2.18 2.66 10.16
C SER A 414 1.50 3.17 11.44
N LEU A 415 0.44 3.96 11.30
CA LEU A 415 -0.35 4.46 12.42
C LEU A 415 -0.96 3.32 13.25
N GLY A 416 -1.47 2.28 12.57
CA GLY A 416 -2.06 1.12 13.25
C GLY A 416 -1.06 0.38 14.12
N THR A 417 0.12 0.11 13.59
CA THR A 417 1.22 -0.54 14.33
C THR A 417 1.73 0.37 15.47
N ALA A 418 1.89 1.68 15.21
CA ALA A 418 2.34 2.63 16.21
C ALA A 418 1.36 2.73 17.38
N ILE A 419 0.07 2.96 17.11
CA ILE A 419 -0.98 3.05 18.14
C ILE A 419 -1.07 1.76 18.95
N ALA A 420 -1.06 0.61 18.27
CA ALA A 420 -1.12 -0.68 18.92
C ALA A 420 0.09 -0.90 19.86
N GLY A 421 1.29 -0.62 19.36
CA GLY A 421 2.53 -0.76 20.14
C GLY A 421 2.58 0.16 21.33
N THR A 422 2.24 1.45 21.17
CA THR A 422 2.19 2.43 22.26
C THR A 422 1.26 1.96 23.40
N ILE A 423 0.07 1.44 23.07
CA ILE A 423 -0.84 0.92 24.10
C ILE A 423 -0.23 -0.30 24.83
N LEU A 424 0.53 -1.13 24.12
CA LEU A 424 1.15 -2.33 24.70
C LEU A 424 2.37 -2.03 25.57
N VAL A 425 3.03 -0.89 25.37
CA VAL A 425 4.17 -0.47 26.23
C VAL A 425 3.74 -0.21 27.65
N ALA A 426 2.52 0.28 27.90
CA ALA A 426 1.97 0.49 29.23
C ALA A 426 1.90 -0.82 30.08
N GLY A 427 2.15 -1.97 29.47
CA GLY A 427 2.28 -3.28 30.08
C GLY A 427 1.85 -4.37 29.11
N LEU A 428 2.66 -5.41 28.97
CA LEU A 428 2.34 -6.59 28.14
C LEU A 428 1.33 -7.50 28.89
N THR A 429 0.21 -6.92 29.30
CA THR A 429 -0.85 -7.59 30.07
C THR A 429 -2.05 -7.90 29.17
N THR A 430 -2.82 -8.92 29.51
CA THR A 430 -4.06 -9.26 28.81
C THR A 430 -5.02 -8.05 28.71
N HIS A 431 -5.01 -7.17 29.72
CA HIS A 431 -5.82 -5.95 29.72
C HIS A 431 -5.35 -4.94 28.66
N ALA A 432 -4.04 -4.72 28.51
CA ALA A 432 -3.48 -3.80 27.50
C ALA A 432 -3.79 -4.29 26.07
N TYR A 433 -3.68 -5.60 25.82
CA TYR A 433 -4.08 -6.19 24.54
C TYR A 433 -5.58 -6.00 24.26
N GLY A 434 -6.42 -6.17 25.29
CA GLY A 434 -7.85 -5.92 25.19
C GLY A 434 -8.16 -4.46 24.86
N LEU A 435 -7.48 -3.51 25.52
CA LEU A 435 -7.61 -2.08 25.26
C LEU A 435 -7.16 -1.71 23.83
N ALA A 436 -6.01 -2.24 23.38
CA ALA A 436 -5.53 -2.00 22.02
C ALA A 436 -6.55 -2.46 20.98
N MET A 437 -7.11 -3.68 21.14
CA MET A 437 -8.15 -4.19 20.25
C MET A 437 -9.43 -3.34 20.30
N ALA A 438 -9.83 -2.85 21.48
CA ALA A 438 -11.01 -1.98 21.62
C ALA A 438 -10.80 -0.62 20.91
N VAL A 439 -9.61 -0.03 21.03
CA VAL A 439 -9.24 1.22 20.32
C VAL A 439 -9.28 0.99 18.81
N LEU A 440 -8.71 -0.11 18.31
CA LEU A 440 -8.74 -0.45 16.89
C LEU A 440 -10.17 -0.70 16.39
N ALA A 441 -11.04 -1.33 17.20
CA ALA A 441 -12.46 -1.46 16.89
C ALA A 441 -13.14 -0.07 16.80
N GLY A 442 -12.82 0.86 17.71
CA GLY A 442 -13.29 2.24 17.69
C GLY A 442 -12.88 2.97 16.39
N ILE A 443 -11.64 2.79 15.95
CA ILE A 443 -11.16 3.31 14.65
C ILE A 443 -11.93 2.66 13.50
N GLY A 444 -12.21 1.35 13.58
CA GLY A 444 -13.09 0.65 12.65
C GLY A 444 -14.48 1.28 12.56
N VAL A 445 -15.05 1.73 13.69
CA VAL A 445 -16.33 2.47 13.72
C VAL A 445 -16.20 3.82 13.00
N LEU A 446 -15.10 4.55 13.18
CA LEU A 446 -14.87 5.79 12.42
C LEU A 446 -14.76 5.52 10.91
N GLY A 447 -14.09 4.45 10.51
CA GLY A 447 -14.07 3.97 9.12
C GLY A 447 -15.46 3.61 8.59
N LEU A 448 -16.28 2.94 9.40
CA LEU A 448 -17.67 2.62 9.09
C LEU A 448 -18.53 3.87 8.89
N VAL A 449 -18.38 4.90 9.73
CA VAL A 449 -19.07 6.19 9.58
C VAL A 449 -18.64 6.85 8.27
N ALA A 450 -17.34 6.91 7.97
CA ALA A 450 -16.85 7.44 6.69
C ALA A 450 -17.42 6.67 5.50
N ALA A 451 -17.49 5.34 5.57
CA ALA A 451 -18.11 4.49 4.55
C ALA A 451 -19.62 4.75 4.39
N ALA A 452 -20.32 5.00 5.49
CA ALA A 452 -21.75 5.34 5.46
C ALA A 452 -22.03 6.71 4.83
N LEU A 453 -21.06 7.63 4.84
CA LEU A 453 -21.12 8.93 4.20
C LEU A 453 -20.76 8.90 2.70
N LEU A 454 -20.22 7.79 2.18
CA LEU A 454 -19.96 7.63 0.75
C LEU A 454 -21.26 7.75 -0.07
N PRO A 455 -21.24 8.41 -1.23
CA PRO A 455 -22.39 8.45 -2.13
C PRO A 455 -22.82 7.03 -2.54
N ARG A 456 -24.12 6.84 -2.73
CA ARG A 456 -24.69 5.55 -3.17
C ARG A 456 -24.31 5.19 -4.60
N THR A 457 -24.04 6.20 -5.42
CA THR A 457 -23.55 6.03 -6.80
C THR A 457 -22.26 6.83 -6.92
N PRO A 458 -21.12 6.24 -7.38
CA PRO A 458 -19.94 7.03 -7.68
C PRO A 458 -20.31 8.08 -8.73
N ALA A 459 -19.91 9.34 -8.54
CA ALA A 459 -20.07 10.36 -9.55
C ALA A 459 -19.32 9.89 -10.83
N PRO A 460 -19.92 10.00 -12.03
CA PRO A 460 -19.20 9.70 -13.26
C PRO A 460 -17.93 10.55 -13.33
N ALA A 461 -16.83 9.94 -13.77
CA ALA A 461 -15.59 10.69 -13.99
C ALA A 461 -15.88 11.91 -14.87
N PRO A 462 -15.31 13.10 -14.57
CA PRO A 462 -15.49 14.27 -15.41
C PRO A 462 -15.05 13.91 -16.85
N PRO A 463 -15.79 14.38 -17.89
CA PRO A 463 -15.46 14.09 -19.26
C PRO A 463 -14.01 14.49 -19.53
N ALA A 464 -13.28 13.62 -20.23
CA ALA A 464 -11.92 13.90 -20.66
C ALA A 464 -11.88 15.30 -21.32
N ARG A 465 -10.91 16.13 -20.93
CA ARG A 465 -10.74 17.43 -21.56
C ARG A 465 -10.64 17.21 -23.07
N PRO A 466 -11.39 17.97 -23.90
CA PRO A 466 -11.24 17.84 -25.33
C PRO A 466 -9.76 18.01 -25.69
N PRO A 467 -9.24 17.20 -26.62
CA PRO A 467 -7.85 17.31 -27.01
C PRO A 467 -7.58 18.77 -27.41
N VAL A 468 -6.50 19.33 -26.89
CA VAL A 468 -6.05 20.68 -27.25
C VAL A 468 -5.91 20.69 -28.77
N PRO A 469 -6.59 21.61 -29.48
CA PRO A 469 -6.50 21.65 -30.92
C PRO A 469 -5.02 21.78 -31.32
N GLU A 470 -4.50 20.82 -32.07
CA GLU A 470 -3.17 20.97 -32.65
C GLU A 470 -3.08 22.33 -33.37
N PRO A 471 -1.98 23.09 -33.20
CA PRO A 471 -1.79 24.34 -33.91
C PRO A 471 -1.90 24.01 -35.41
N ARG A 472 -2.92 24.55 -36.05
CA ARG A 472 -3.10 24.40 -37.51
C ARG A 472 -1.77 24.74 -38.15
N ALA A 473 -1.10 23.74 -38.73
CA ALA A 473 0.09 23.93 -39.54
C ALA A 473 -0.25 25.00 -40.58
N GLY A 474 0.48 26.11 -40.50
CA GLY A 474 0.23 27.30 -41.29
C GLY A 474 0.11 26.94 -42.77
N GLY A 475 -1.01 27.33 -43.36
CA GLY A 475 -1.32 27.08 -44.77
C GLY A 475 -0.20 27.59 -45.68
N ARG A 476 0.48 26.67 -46.33
CA ARG A 476 1.36 26.99 -47.46
C ARG A 476 0.52 27.70 -48.52
N ARG A 477 0.70 29.02 -48.61
CA ARG A 477 0.22 29.86 -49.71
C ARG A 477 0.72 29.24 -51.04
N LYS A 478 -0.16 28.58 -51.81
CA LYS A 478 0.11 28.22 -53.18
C LYS A 478 0.38 29.52 -53.99
N LYS A 479 1.63 29.73 -54.42
CA LYS A 479 1.95 30.69 -55.47
C LYS A 479 1.22 30.27 -56.74
N ARG A 480 0.30 31.11 -57.20
CA ARG A 480 -0.24 31.07 -58.58
C ARG A 480 0.91 31.41 -59.55
N THR A 481 1.37 30.44 -60.24
CA THR A 481 2.16 30.67 -61.47
C THR A 481 1.18 31.05 -62.60
N GLY A 482 1.29 32.29 -63.05
CA GLY A 482 0.55 32.75 -64.24
C GLY A 482 1.13 32.12 -65.50
N GLU A 483 0.29 31.58 -66.32
CA GLU A 483 0.57 31.24 -67.75
C GLU A 483 0.74 32.51 -68.53
N PRO A 484 1.71 32.58 -69.49
CA PRO A 484 1.74 33.60 -70.49
C PRO A 484 0.96 33.12 -71.75
N THR A 485 -0.10 33.84 -72.10
CA THR A 485 -0.77 33.74 -73.35
C THR A 485 0.17 34.18 -74.48
N ALA A 486 0.40 33.28 -75.45
CA ALA A 486 1.02 33.59 -76.71
C ALA A 486 -0.08 33.99 -77.70
N THR A 487 0.07 35.15 -78.30
CA THR A 487 -0.64 35.54 -79.57
C THR A 487 0.38 35.82 -80.68
N ALA A 488 0.05 35.26 -81.80
CA ALA A 488 0.51 35.47 -83.20
C ALA A 488 1.85 34.88 -83.61
#